data_53335b6c90efbe05bc2c4a906011aefe
#
_entry.id   53335b6c90efbe05bc2c4a906011aefe
#
_cell.length_a   1.000
_cell.length_b   1.000
_cell.length_c   1.000
_cell.angle_alpha   90.00
_cell.angle_beta   90.00
_cell.angle_gamma   90.00
#
_symmetry.space_group_name_H-M   'P 1'
#
loop_
_entity.id
_entity.type
_entity.pdbx_description
1 polymer ?
#
loop_
_entity_poly.entity_id
_entity_poly.type
_entity_poly.pdbx_seq_one_letter_code
_entity_poly.pdbx_strand_id
1 'polypeptide(L)'
;EGRKGMPRMKPPFPAGAGLYGCPTTVNNVESIAVVPTILKRGSSWFSSLGRKNNHGTKLFAISGHVNSPCVVEEEMSISLRDLIDKHCGGVTGGWNNLKAVIPGGASVPLIPKSVCDDALMDFDWLKEQRSGLGTAAVIVMDQSTDIIKAIWRLSKFYKHESCGQCTPCREGTGWMMRIMERLVKGDASVDEIDMLIEITKQVEGHTICALGDAAAWPIQGLIRHFRNEVEDRIMNYSTRKTVQAAE
;
A
#
# COMPACT_ATOMS: atom_id res chain seq x y z
N GLU A 1 -14.39 7.87 -18.16
CA GLU A 1 -15.29 7.70 -19.31
C GLU A 1 -14.68 6.72 -20.33
N GLY A 2 -14.51 5.45 -19.91
CA GLY A 2 -13.99 4.38 -20.76
C GLY A 2 -12.49 4.43 -21.07
N ARG A 3 -11.75 5.38 -20.51
CA ARG A 3 -10.30 5.52 -20.67
C ARG A 3 -9.63 5.78 -19.33
N LYS A 4 -8.33 5.46 -19.23
CA LYS A 4 -7.51 5.85 -18.08
C LYS A 4 -7.39 7.37 -18.05
N GLY A 5 -7.57 7.97 -16.87
CA GLY A 5 -7.32 9.39 -16.68
C GLY A 5 -5.85 9.72 -16.93
N MET A 6 -5.59 10.84 -17.63
CA MET A 6 -4.25 11.37 -17.80
C MET A 6 -4.06 12.56 -16.89
N PRO A 7 -3.11 12.52 -15.93
CA PRO A 7 -2.83 13.65 -15.07
C PRO A 7 -2.24 14.81 -15.87
N ARG A 8 -2.53 16.02 -15.42
CA ARG A 8 -2.01 17.26 -15.96
C ARG A 8 -0.91 17.80 -15.06
N MET A 9 0.15 18.34 -15.67
CA MET A 9 1.19 19.07 -14.93
C MET A 9 0.61 20.27 -14.19
N LYS A 10 1.08 20.52 -12.98
CA LYS A 10 0.82 21.73 -12.19
C LYS A 10 2.08 22.62 -12.21
N PRO A 11 2.02 23.94 -12.27
CA PRO A 11 0.86 24.81 -12.44
C PRO A 11 0.23 24.72 -13.86
N PRO A 12 -1.05 25.15 -14.05
CA PRO A 12 -1.88 25.80 -13.06
C PRO A 12 -2.49 24.79 -12.08
N PHE A 13 -2.67 25.23 -10.81
CA PHE A 13 -3.41 24.48 -9.82
C PHE A 13 -4.92 24.63 -10.03
N PRO A 14 -5.76 23.65 -9.66
CA PRO A 14 -7.21 23.73 -9.81
C PRO A 14 -7.85 24.97 -9.15
N ALA A 15 -7.28 25.47 -8.05
CA ALA A 15 -7.73 26.68 -7.38
C ALA A 15 -7.64 27.94 -8.28
N GLY A 16 -6.69 27.98 -9.22
CA GLY A 16 -6.58 29.07 -10.20
C GLY A 16 -7.30 28.77 -11.50
N ALA A 17 -7.13 27.57 -12.05
CA ALA A 17 -7.70 27.13 -13.32
C ALA A 17 -7.98 25.61 -13.28
N GLY A 18 -9.19 25.24 -12.90
CA GLY A 18 -9.65 23.88 -12.78
C GLY A 18 -10.66 23.46 -13.86
N LEU A 19 -11.80 22.97 -13.44
CA LEU A 19 -12.86 22.50 -14.32
C LEU A 19 -13.36 23.64 -15.21
N TYR A 20 -13.42 23.41 -16.52
CA TYR A 20 -13.77 24.40 -17.55
C TYR A 20 -12.91 25.67 -17.55
N GLY A 21 -11.68 25.59 -17.01
CA GLY A 21 -10.81 26.75 -16.89
C GLY A 21 -11.17 27.71 -15.73
N CYS A 22 -12.16 27.36 -14.93
CA CYS A 22 -12.60 28.15 -13.79
C CYS A 22 -11.87 27.76 -12.51
N PRO A 23 -11.75 28.68 -11.52
CA PRO A 23 -11.28 28.34 -10.18
C PRO A 23 -12.11 27.22 -9.58
N THR A 24 -11.45 26.15 -9.12
CA THR A 24 -12.12 24.92 -8.69
C THR A 24 -11.57 24.45 -7.35
N THR A 25 -12.44 24.26 -6.37
CA THR A 25 -12.13 23.62 -5.10
C THR A 25 -12.18 22.09 -5.26
N VAL A 26 -11.13 21.40 -4.82
CA VAL A 26 -11.05 19.94 -4.84
C VAL A 26 -10.88 19.43 -3.42
N ASN A 27 -11.82 18.61 -2.95
CA ASN A 27 -11.83 18.07 -1.61
C ASN A 27 -12.07 16.54 -1.63
N ASN A 28 -11.48 15.85 -0.66
CA ASN A 28 -11.76 14.43 -0.44
C ASN A 28 -13.22 14.27 0.04
N VAL A 29 -13.93 13.27 -0.49
CA VAL A 29 -15.33 13.01 -0.15
C VAL A 29 -15.52 12.70 1.33
N GLU A 30 -14.63 11.89 1.92
CA GLU A 30 -14.69 11.56 3.36
C GLU A 30 -14.55 12.81 4.23
N SER A 31 -13.62 13.71 3.86
CA SER A 31 -13.45 14.98 4.57
C SER A 31 -14.70 15.88 4.49
N ILE A 32 -15.34 15.96 3.32
CA ILE A 32 -16.56 16.76 3.15
C ILE A 32 -17.75 16.12 3.88
N ALA A 33 -17.85 14.79 3.88
CA ALA A 33 -18.96 14.09 4.51
C ALA A 33 -19.07 14.34 6.01
N VAL A 34 -17.95 14.56 6.71
CA VAL A 34 -17.93 14.81 8.15
C VAL A 34 -18.20 16.27 8.52
N VAL A 35 -18.05 17.22 7.58
CA VAL A 35 -18.21 18.68 7.83
C VAL A 35 -19.54 19.04 8.49
N PRO A 36 -20.72 18.57 8.02
CA PRO A 36 -21.99 18.90 8.67
C PRO A 36 -22.05 18.46 10.13
N THR A 37 -21.45 17.31 10.45
CA THR A 37 -21.39 16.79 11.81
C THR A 37 -20.49 17.65 12.70
N ILE A 38 -19.33 18.07 12.16
CA ILE A 38 -18.42 18.98 12.88
C ILE A 38 -19.09 20.33 13.17
N LEU A 39 -19.76 20.90 12.17
CA LEU A 39 -20.50 22.17 12.36
C LEU A 39 -21.62 22.06 13.41
N LYS A 40 -22.27 20.91 13.49
CA LYS A 40 -23.34 20.66 14.46
C LYS A 40 -22.81 20.37 15.87
N ARG A 41 -21.72 19.62 16.02
CA ARG A 41 -21.19 19.16 17.32
C ARG A 41 -20.03 19.99 17.84
N GLY A 42 -19.44 20.82 17.00
CA GLY A 42 -18.29 21.66 17.31
C GLY A 42 -16.93 20.99 17.05
N SER A 43 -15.93 21.83 16.86
CA SER A 43 -14.55 21.39 16.60
C SER A 43 -13.93 20.62 17.77
N SER A 44 -14.26 20.99 19.01
CA SER A 44 -13.75 20.33 20.22
C SER A 44 -14.19 18.86 20.29
N TRP A 45 -15.40 18.54 19.83
CA TRP A 45 -15.85 17.15 19.72
C TRP A 45 -14.99 16.36 18.75
N PHE A 46 -14.73 16.89 17.55
CA PHE A 46 -13.96 16.19 16.54
C PHE A 46 -12.50 16.03 16.95
N SER A 47 -11.92 17.06 17.56
CA SER A 47 -10.52 17.01 18.05
C SER A 47 -10.31 16.19 19.32
N SER A 48 -11.38 15.74 19.99
CA SER A 48 -11.27 14.82 21.13
C SER A 48 -11.11 13.36 20.70
N LEU A 49 -11.36 13.04 19.41
CA LEU A 49 -11.19 11.71 18.86
C LEU A 49 -9.77 11.56 18.32
N GLY A 50 -9.14 10.41 18.57
CA GLY A 50 -7.75 10.17 18.19
C GLY A 50 -6.73 10.88 19.08
N ARG A 51 -5.48 10.93 18.62
CA ARG A 51 -4.39 11.59 19.35
C ARG A 51 -3.92 12.89 18.69
N LYS A 52 -3.08 13.64 19.37
CA LYS A 52 -2.52 14.90 18.86
C LYS A 52 -1.97 14.73 17.44
N ASN A 53 -2.29 15.65 16.54
CA ASN A 53 -2.01 15.68 15.10
C ASN A 53 -2.76 14.62 14.27
N ASN A 54 -3.46 13.68 14.91
CA ASN A 54 -4.19 12.60 14.25
C ASN A 54 -5.62 12.53 14.80
N HIS A 55 -6.32 13.65 14.71
CA HIS A 55 -7.69 13.79 15.25
C HIS A 55 -8.75 13.31 14.28
N GLY A 56 -9.90 12.94 14.83
CA GLY A 56 -11.10 12.64 14.09
C GLY A 56 -11.37 11.16 13.90
N THR A 57 -12.24 10.86 12.95
CA THR A 57 -12.65 9.51 12.56
C THR A 57 -12.14 9.17 11.17
N LYS A 58 -12.08 7.86 10.87
CA LYS A 58 -11.68 7.32 9.58
C LYS A 58 -12.51 6.09 9.25
N LEU A 59 -12.84 5.93 7.97
CA LEU A 59 -13.40 4.68 7.45
C LEU A 59 -12.26 3.69 7.18
N PHE A 60 -12.29 2.56 7.86
CA PHE A 60 -11.36 1.46 7.68
C PHE A 60 -12.03 0.34 6.89
N ALA A 61 -11.46 -0.01 5.72
CA ALA A 61 -11.91 -1.15 4.92
C ALA A 61 -10.97 -2.33 5.16
N ILE A 62 -11.40 -3.30 5.95
CA ILE A 62 -10.56 -4.40 6.42
C ILE A 62 -10.86 -5.66 5.62
N SER A 63 -9.84 -6.28 5.04
CA SER A 63 -9.95 -7.45 4.18
C SER A 63 -8.74 -8.38 4.30
N GLY A 64 -8.74 -9.47 3.53
CA GLY A 64 -7.71 -10.49 3.56
C GLY A 64 -8.05 -11.60 4.56
N HIS A 65 -7.04 -12.10 5.28
CA HIS A 65 -7.18 -13.24 6.20
C HIS A 65 -7.69 -12.82 7.58
N VAL A 66 -8.92 -12.30 7.59
CA VAL A 66 -9.70 -12.00 8.81
C VAL A 66 -10.98 -12.85 8.81
N ASN A 67 -11.55 -13.09 10.00
CA ASN A 67 -12.73 -13.94 10.12
C ASN A 67 -13.98 -13.32 9.47
N SER A 68 -14.13 -12.00 9.53
CA SER A 68 -15.28 -11.27 8.98
C SER A 68 -14.83 -9.94 8.35
N PRO A 69 -14.49 -9.90 7.04
CA PRO A 69 -14.14 -8.66 6.38
C PRO A 69 -15.26 -7.62 6.47
N CYS A 70 -14.91 -6.36 6.73
CA CYS A 70 -15.89 -5.30 6.92
C CYS A 70 -15.34 -3.90 6.60
N VAL A 71 -16.25 -2.93 6.52
CA VAL A 71 -15.93 -1.51 6.51
C VAL A 71 -16.54 -0.89 7.74
N VAL A 72 -15.74 -0.19 8.54
CA VAL A 72 -16.15 0.43 9.80
C VAL A 72 -15.62 1.84 9.91
N GLU A 73 -16.35 2.70 10.61
CA GLU A 73 -15.86 4.00 11.08
C GLU A 73 -15.34 3.82 12.50
N GLU A 74 -14.10 4.24 12.72
CA GLU A 74 -13.46 4.28 14.03
C GLU A 74 -12.68 5.56 14.22
N GLU A 75 -12.32 5.86 15.46
CA GLU A 75 -11.42 6.98 15.74
C GLU A 75 -10.01 6.72 15.22
N MET A 76 -9.35 7.80 14.84
CA MET A 76 -7.94 7.76 14.48
C MET A 76 -7.09 7.26 15.65
N SER A 77 -5.97 6.63 15.34
CA SER A 77 -5.01 6.06 16.32
C SER A 77 -5.51 4.85 17.10
N ILE A 78 -6.63 4.24 16.69
CA ILE A 78 -7.00 2.90 17.18
C ILE A 78 -5.84 1.93 16.92
N SER A 79 -5.57 0.99 17.85
CA SER A 79 -4.57 -0.05 17.58
C SER A 79 -5.02 -0.95 16.42
N LEU A 80 -4.08 -1.36 15.57
CA LEU A 80 -4.37 -2.28 14.45
C LEU A 80 -5.00 -3.58 14.97
N ARG A 81 -4.52 -4.06 16.11
CA ARG A 81 -5.03 -5.27 16.73
C ARG A 81 -6.47 -5.11 17.19
N ASP A 82 -6.78 -4.04 17.93
CA ASP A 82 -8.14 -3.77 18.38
C ASP A 82 -9.10 -3.57 17.21
N LEU A 83 -8.65 -2.88 16.16
CA LEU A 83 -9.43 -2.70 14.95
C LEU A 83 -9.82 -4.04 14.31
N ILE A 84 -8.88 -4.98 14.20
CA ILE A 84 -9.12 -6.30 13.62
C ILE A 84 -9.93 -7.20 14.58
N ASP A 85 -9.58 -7.23 15.85
CA ASP A 85 -10.23 -8.11 16.83
C ASP A 85 -11.68 -7.69 17.08
N LYS A 86 -11.92 -6.37 17.27
CA LYS A 86 -13.24 -5.82 17.57
C LYS A 86 -14.23 -5.93 16.40
N HIS A 87 -13.78 -5.64 15.18
CA HIS A 87 -14.69 -5.51 14.05
C HIS A 87 -14.69 -6.71 13.11
N CYS A 88 -13.57 -7.42 13.01
CA CYS A 88 -13.42 -8.53 12.09
C CYS A 88 -13.41 -9.90 12.79
N GLY A 89 -13.55 -9.94 14.12
CA GLY A 89 -13.46 -11.18 14.89
C GLY A 89 -12.07 -11.82 14.89
N GLY A 90 -11.04 -11.01 14.63
CA GLY A 90 -9.64 -11.41 14.64
C GLY A 90 -9.09 -11.91 13.30
N VAL A 91 -7.79 -12.17 13.29
CA VAL A 91 -7.08 -12.80 12.18
C VAL A 91 -7.48 -14.28 12.08
N THR A 92 -7.64 -14.79 10.88
CA THR A 92 -7.91 -16.22 10.64
C THR A 92 -6.81 -17.08 11.25
N GLY A 93 -7.17 -17.98 12.15
CA GLY A 93 -6.21 -18.78 12.93
C GLY A 93 -5.56 -18.04 14.10
N GLY A 94 -6.04 -16.83 14.43
CA GLY A 94 -5.58 -16.01 15.55
C GLY A 94 -4.41 -15.09 15.22
N TRP A 95 -4.12 -14.15 16.12
CA TRP A 95 -3.09 -13.11 15.91
C TRP A 95 -1.69 -13.69 15.65
N ASN A 96 -1.35 -14.84 16.24
CA ASN A 96 -0.05 -15.48 16.01
C ASN A 96 0.12 -16.01 14.59
N ASN A 97 -0.98 -16.22 13.86
CA ASN A 97 -0.97 -16.60 12.45
C ASN A 97 -0.77 -15.42 11.49
N LEU A 98 -0.73 -14.19 12.00
CA LEU A 98 -0.45 -13.01 11.19
C LEU A 98 0.98 -13.07 10.64
N LYS A 99 1.15 -12.75 9.34
CA LYS A 99 2.44 -12.61 8.67
C LYS A 99 2.77 -11.14 8.42
N ALA A 100 1.88 -10.42 7.79
CA ALA A 100 2.05 -9.01 7.43
C ALA A 100 0.70 -8.32 7.20
N VAL A 101 0.71 -6.99 7.22
CA VAL A 101 -0.44 -6.15 6.88
C VAL A 101 -0.02 -5.05 5.92
N ILE A 102 -0.88 -4.75 4.95
CA ILE A 102 -0.84 -3.49 4.20
C ILE A 102 -1.86 -2.57 4.87
N PRO A 103 -1.44 -1.50 5.59
CA PRO A 103 -2.36 -0.76 6.45
C PRO A 103 -3.20 0.30 5.73
N GLY A 104 -2.80 0.71 4.52
CA GLY A 104 -3.36 1.89 3.84
C GLY A 104 -3.71 1.69 2.37
N GLY A 105 -3.97 0.45 1.95
CA GLY A 105 -4.26 0.10 0.56
C GLY A 105 -3.01 -0.25 -0.25
N ALA A 106 -3.23 -0.69 -1.47
CA ALA A 106 -2.21 -1.27 -2.35
C ALA A 106 -1.00 -0.36 -2.62
N SER A 107 -1.08 0.92 -2.33
CA SER A 107 -0.05 1.93 -2.60
C SER A 107 0.96 2.14 -1.48
N VAL A 108 0.75 1.55 -0.30
CA VAL A 108 1.67 1.74 0.83
C VAL A 108 2.50 0.50 1.08
N PRO A 109 3.71 0.66 1.66
CA PRO A 109 4.53 -0.48 2.06
C PRO A 109 3.82 -1.34 3.09
N LEU A 110 3.95 -2.66 2.96
CA LEU A 110 3.50 -3.59 3.98
C LEU A 110 4.37 -3.48 5.25
N ILE A 111 3.78 -3.86 6.39
CA ILE A 111 4.45 -3.98 7.68
C ILE A 111 4.39 -5.44 8.16
N PRO A 112 5.50 -6.00 8.69
CA PRO A 112 5.53 -7.37 9.20
C PRO A 112 4.84 -7.47 10.56
N LYS A 113 4.51 -8.70 10.98
CA LYS A 113 3.85 -8.97 12.27
C LYS A 113 4.54 -8.29 13.46
N SER A 114 5.87 -8.29 13.51
CA SER A 114 6.64 -7.67 14.61
C SER A 114 6.40 -6.16 14.76
N VAL A 115 6.01 -5.49 13.67
CA VAL A 115 5.63 -4.08 13.66
C VAL A 115 4.13 -3.93 13.94
N CYS A 116 3.31 -4.91 13.53
CA CYS A 116 1.85 -4.88 13.72
C CYS A 116 1.45 -4.98 15.20
N ASP A 117 2.29 -5.56 16.06
CA ASP A 117 1.98 -5.77 17.46
C ASP A 117 1.73 -4.46 18.22
N ASP A 118 2.42 -3.37 17.85
CA ASP A 118 2.31 -2.03 18.45
C ASP A 118 1.68 -1.00 17.51
N ALA A 119 1.12 -1.44 16.39
CA ALA A 119 0.68 -0.55 15.32
C ALA A 119 -0.53 0.30 15.71
N LEU A 120 -0.38 1.61 15.56
CA LEU A 120 -1.46 2.58 15.64
C LEU A 120 -1.89 3.00 14.24
N MET A 121 -3.20 3.02 14.01
CA MET A 121 -3.79 3.37 12.71
C MET A 121 -3.92 4.88 12.56
N ASP A 122 -2.78 5.54 12.36
CA ASP A 122 -2.70 6.97 12.13
C ASP A 122 -1.54 7.36 11.19
N PHE A 123 -1.50 8.64 10.80
CA PHE A 123 -0.53 9.13 9.83
C PHE A 123 0.90 9.14 10.37
N ASP A 124 1.08 9.63 11.60
CA ASP A 124 2.41 9.83 12.17
C ASP A 124 3.08 8.49 12.47
N TRP A 125 2.39 7.59 13.16
CA TRP A 125 2.94 6.29 13.52
C TRP A 125 3.32 5.46 12.29
N LEU A 126 2.40 5.35 11.31
CA LEU A 126 2.66 4.57 10.11
C LEU A 126 3.77 5.17 9.25
N LYS A 127 3.90 6.51 9.23
CA LYS A 127 5.02 7.19 8.56
C LYS A 127 6.37 6.87 9.22
N GLU A 128 6.43 6.84 10.56
CA GLU A 128 7.64 6.43 11.31
C GLU A 128 8.07 5.00 10.96
N GLN A 129 7.10 4.12 10.70
CA GLN A 129 7.35 2.75 10.24
C GLN A 129 7.64 2.64 8.74
N ARG A 130 7.83 3.77 8.05
CA ARG A 130 8.04 3.84 6.60
C ARG A 130 6.92 3.17 5.80
N SER A 131 5.69 3.29 6.30
CA SER A 131 4.44 2.91 5.63
C SER A 131 3.51 4.12 5.56
N GLY A 132 2.22 3.93 5.49
CA GLY A 132 1.25 5.03 5.45
C GLY A 132 -0.18 4.58 5.68
N LEU A 133 -0.99 5.50 6.20
CA LEU A 133 -2.42 5.25 6.38
C LEU A 133 -3.19 5.21 5.05
N GLY A 134 -2.70 5.92 4.03
CA GLY A 134 -3.27 5.93 2.70
C GLY A 134 -4.79 6.09 2.68
N THR A 135 -5.47 5.10 2.12
CA THR A 135 -6.94 5.04 2.08
C THR A 135 -7.55 4.32 3.28
N ALA A 136 -6.74 3.88 4.26
CA ALA A 136 -7.16 3.03 5.37
C ALA A 136 -7.81 1.69 4.92
N ALA A 137 -7.45 1.21 3.72
CA ALA A 137 -7.79 -0.13 3.26
C ALA A 137 -6.77 -1.13 3.82
N VAL A 138 -7.16 -1.82 4.89
CA VAL A 138 -6.30 -2.75 5.62
C VAL A 138 -6.38 -4.13 4.98
N ILE A 139 -5.25 -4.65 4.49
CA ILE A 139 -5.17 -5.98 3.90
C ILE A 139 -4.33 -6.87 4.80
N VAL A 140 -4.98 -7.83 5.45
CA VAL A 140 -4.37 -8.75 6.41
C VAL A 140 -3.89 -10.00 5.68
N MET A 141 -2.64 -10.37 5.91
CA MET A 141 -2.00 -11.55 5.30
C MET A 141 -1.49 -12.47 6.41
N ASP A 142 -1.92 -13.72 6.40
CA ASP A 142 -1.49 -14.75 7.35
C ASP A 142 -0.25 -15.51 6.87
N GLN A 143 0.23 -16.48 7.68
CA GLN A 143 1.42 -17.27 7.39
C GLN A 143 1.31 -18.11 6.10
N SER A 144 0.11 -18.41 5.61
CA SER A 144 -0.10 -19.14 4.36
C SER A 144 0.15 -18.28 3.11
N THR A 145 0.23 -16.95 3.28
CA THR A 145 0.38 -16.01 2.18
C THR A 145 1.76 -16.11 1.53
N ASP A 146 1.78 -16.37 0.23
CA ASP A 146 2.94 -16.11 -0.62
C ASP A 146 3.12 -14.61 -0.80
N ILE A 147 3.93 -13.99 0.06
CA ILE A 147 4.11 -12.53 0.12
C ILE A 147 4.71 -11.97 -1.17
N ILE A 148 5.59 -12.72 -1.84
CA ILE A 148 6.24 -12.30 -3.10
C ILE A 148 5.19 -12.24 -4.20
N LYS A 149 4.34 -13.27 -4.28
CA LYS A 149 3.24 -13.34 -5.25
C LYS A 149 2.19 -12.26 -4.99
N ALA A 150 1.90 -11.94 -3.72
CA ALA A 150 0.98 -10.87 -3.34
C ALA A 150 1.48 -9.52 -3.88
N ILE A 151 2.75 -9.17 -3.65
CA ILE A 151 3.31 -7.90 -4.14
C ILE A 151 3.49 -7.89 -5.67
N TRP A 152 3.83 -9.04 -6.28
CA TRP A 152 3.80 -9.14 -7.75
C TRP A 152 2.43 -8.82 -8.34
N ARG A 153 1.34 -9.25 -7.71
CA ARG A 153 -0.03 -8.89 -8.15
C ARG A 153 -0.26 -7.40 -8.14
N LEU A 154 0.28 -6.68 -7.15
CA LEU A 154 0.22 -5.22 -7.12
C LEU A 154 1.06 -4.61 -8.24
N SER A 155 2.26 -5.13 -8.50
CA SER A 155 3.10 -4.65 -9.61
C SER A 155 2.40 -4.84 -10.96
N LYS A 156 1.71 -5.96 -11.16
CA LYS A 156 0.89 -6.22 -12.36
C LYS A 156 -0.27 -5.23 -12.47
N PHE A 157 -0.93 -4.95 -11.35
CA PHE A 157 -2.01 -3.95 -11.27
C PHE A 157 -1.49 -2.56 -11.69
N TYR A 158 -0.41 -2.07 -11.11
CA TYR A 158 0.14 -0.76 -11.44
C TYR A 158 0.65 -0.66 -12.89
N LYS A 159 1.22 -1.73 -13.43
CA LYS A 159 1.56 -1.77 -14.86
C LYS A 159 0.32 -1.63 -15.73
N HIS A 160 -0.77 -2.30 -15.36
CA HIS A 160 -2.03 -2.21 -16.09
C HIS A 160 -2.66 -0.82 -15.95
N GLU A 161 -2.60 -0.20 -14.76
CA GLU A 161 -3.23 1.09 -14.48
C GLU A 161 -2.41 2.31 -14.95
N SER A 162 -1.13 2.16 -15.26
CA SER A 162 -0.34 3.24 -15.83
C SER A 162 -1.00 3.80 -17.09
N CYS A 163 -1.22 5.12 -17.14
CA CYS A 163 -1.77 5.80 -18.32
C CYS A 163 -0.74 5.91 -19.46
N GLY A 164 0.55 5.67 -19.19
CA GLY A 164 1.63 5.70 -20.16
C GLY A 164 2.17 7.11 -20.50
N GLN A 165 1.71 8.15 -19.82
CA GLN A 165 2.08 9.53 -20.15
C GLN A 165 3.56 9.83 -19.86
N CYS A 166 4.06 9.55 -18.65
CA CYS A 166 5.44 9.83 -18.29
C CYS A 166 6.33 8.58 -18.38
N THR A 167 7.54 8.75 -18.89
CA THR A 167 8.48 7.65 -19.17
C THR A 167 8.82 6.81 -17.96
N PRO A 168 9.16 7.36 -16.78
CA PRO A 168 9.51 6.53 -15.62
C PRO A 168 8.39 5.57 -15.21
N CYS A 169 7.15 6.02 -15.24
CA CYS A 169 5.99 5.16 -14.94
C CYS A 169 5.72 4.17 -16.08
N ARG A 170 5.66 4.64 -17.33
CA ARG A 170 5.33 3.81 -18.49
C ARG A 170 6.26 2.61 -18.62
N GLU A 171 7.58 2.84 -18.51
CA GLU A 171 8.59 1.79 -18.66
C GLU A 171 8.92 1.10 -17.32
N GLY A 172 9.12 1.87 -16.26
CA GLY A 172 9.53 1.36 -14.96
C GLY A 172 8.54 0.38 -14.33
N THR A 173 7.23 0.64 -14.44
CA THR A 173 6.21 -0.31 -13.93
C THR A 173 6.27 -1.65 -14.67
N GLY A 174 6.60 -1.63 -15.97
CA GLY A 174 6.81 -2.85 -16.75
C GLY A 174 8.06 -3.61 -16.34
N TRP A 175 9.15 -2.91 -16.04
CA TRP A 175 10.39 -3.52 -15.57
C TRP A 175 10.21 -4.13 -14.19
N MET A 176 9.65 -3.39 -13.24
CA MET A 176 9.33 -3.88 -11.90
C MET A 176 8.45 -5.13 -11.96
N MET A 177 7.38 -5.13 -12.75
CA MET A 177 6.49 -6.27 -12.89
C MET A 177 7.22 -7.53 -13.42
N ARG A 178 8.07 -7.39 -14.44
CA ARG A 178 8.80 -8.52 -15.04
C ARG A 178 9.84 -9.11 -14.10
N ILE A 179 10.57 -8.27 -13.35
CA ILE A 179 11.51 -8.77 -12.34
C ILE A 179 10.75 -9.48 -11.23
N MET A 180 9.68 -8.87 -10.70
CA MET A 180 8.83 -9.49 -9.70
C MET A 180 8.25 -10.84 -10.17
N GLU A 181 7.90 -10.98 -11.45
CA GLU A 181 7.43 -12.25 -12.01
C GLU A 181 8.51 -13.34 -11.96
N ARG A 182 9.77 -13.00 -12.23
CA ARG A 182 10.90 -13.94 -12.11
C ARG A 182 11.17 -14.29 -10.65
N LEU A 183 11.10 -13.32 -9.75
CA LEU A 183 11.23 -13.54 -8.29
C LEU A 183 10.14 -14.48 -7.77
N VAL A 184 8.90 -14.37 -8.25
CA VAL A 184 7.82 -15.32 -7.91
C VAL A 184 8.16 -16.74 -8.33
N LYS A 185 8.74 -16.92 -9.50
CA LYS A 185 9.17 -18.23 -10.01
C LYS A 185 10.46 -18.73 -9.34
N GLY A 186 11.27 -17.81 -8.82
CA GLY A 186 12.63 -18.05 -8.34
C GLY A 186 13.70 -18.01 -9.46
N ASP A 187 13.30 -17.81 -10.71
CA ASP A 187 14.19 -17.74 -11.89
C ASP A 187 14.80 -16.34 -12.05
N ALA A 188 15.54 -15.92 -11.04
CA ALA A 188 16.22 -14.64 -10.98
C ALA A 188 17.58 -14.82 -10.28
N SER A 189 18.46 -13.82 -10.36
CA SER A 189 19.67 -13.74 -9.54
C SER A 189 19.43 -12.87 -8.29
N VAL A 190 20.26 -13.05 -7.26
CA VAL A 190 20.18 -12.23 -6.04
C VAL A 190 20.45 -10.76 -6.35
N ASP A 191 21.34 -10.45 -7.28
CA ASP A 191 21.66 -9.07 -7.70
C ASP A 191 20.45 -8.34 -8.31
N GLU A 192 19.48 -9.08 -8.86
CA GLU A 192 18.26 -8.51 -9.41
C GLU A 192 17.35 -7.92 -8.33
N ILE A 193 17.50 -8.32 -7.07
CA ILE A 193 16.79 -7.73 -5.93
C ILE A 193 17.25 -6.28 -5.75
N ASP A 194 18.56 -6.04 -5.78
CA ASP A 194 19.11 -4.69 -5.62
C ASP A 194 18.84 -3.84 -6.87
N MET A 195 18.94 -4.42 -8.06
CA MET A 195 18.52 -3.78 -9.31
C MET A 195 17.04 -3.36 -9.24
N LEU A 196 16.16 -4.19 -8.72
CA LEU A 196 14.75 -3.86 -8.57
C LEU A 196 14.54 -2.67 -7.64
N ILE A 197 15.28 -2.60 -6.52
CA ILE A 197 15.26 -1.43 -5.62
C ILE A 197 15.71 -0.17 -6.35
N GLU A 198 16.80 -0.22 -7.13
CA GLU A 198 17.26 0.95 -7.90
C GLU A 198 16.22 1.40 -8.93
N ILE A 199 15.54 0.47 -9.61
CA ILE A 199 14.44 0.82 -10.53
C ILE A 199 13.31 1.52 -9.76
N THR A 200 12.94 1.05 -8.56
CA THR A 200 11.89 1.73 -7.77
C THR A 200 12.26 3.17 -7.45
N LYS A 201 13.53 3.46 -7.12
CA LYS A 201 14.03 4.82 -6.85
C LYS A 201 14.01 5.73 -8.07
N GLN A 202 14.19 5.18 -9.29
CA GLN A 202 14.09 5.95 -10.53
C GLN A 202 12.64 6.22 -10.95
N VAL A 203 11.66 5.52 -10.37
CA VAL A 203 10.23 5.74 -10.61
C VAL A 203 9.64 6.67 -9.55
N GLU A 204 9.94 6.41 -8.26
CA GLU A 204 9.50 7.22 -7.14
C GLU A 204 9.97 8.66 -7.27
N GLY A 205 9.05 9.61 -7.11
CA GLY A 205 9.33 11.04 -7.20
C GLY A 205 9.64 11.57 -8.61
N HIS A 206 9.70 10.73 -9.64
CA HIS A 206 10.04 11.11 -11.01
C HIS A 206 8.86 11.06 -11.98
N THR A 207 7.64 10.96 -11.48
CA THR A 207 6.43 10.82 -12.27
C THR A 207 5.49 12.02 -12.10
N ILE A 208 4.62 12.27 -13.08
CA ILE A 208 3.66 13.39 -13.05
C ILE A 208 2.64 13.24 -11.91
N CYS A 209 2.27 12.03 -11.58
CA CYS A 209 1.31 11.74 -10.51
C CYS A 209 1.84 10.65 -9.57
N ALA A 210 1.18 10.49 -8.43
CA ALA A 210 1.58 9.55 -7.37
C ALA A 210 1.43 8.06 -7.75
N LEU A 211 1.02 7.71 -8.98
CA LEU A 211 0.95 6.31 -9.39
C LEU A 211 2.33 5.67 -9.44
N GLY A 212 3.38 6.43 -9.80
CA GLY A 212 4.77 5.94 -9.76
C GLY A 212 5.21 5.56 -8.36
N ASP A 213 4.95 6.44 -7.40
CA ASP A 213 5.26 6.19 -5.98
C ASP A 213 4.48 4.98 -5.47
N ALA A 214 3.18 4.94 -5.78
CA ALA A 214 2.29 3.83 -5.44
C ALA A 214 2.74 2.47 -6.00
N ALA A 215 3.37 2.46 -7.18
CA ALA A 215 3.93 1.24 -7.79
C ALA A 215 5.25 0.81 -7.16
N ALA A 216 6.07 1.76 -6.69
CA ALA A 216 7.39 1.51 -6.11
C ALA A 216 7.33 1.04 -4.65
N TRP A 217 6.51 1.69 -3.83
CA TRP A 217 6.48 1.49 -2.38
C TRP A 217 6.14 0.07 -1.90
N PRO A 218 5.19 -0.67 -2.48
CA PRO A 218 4.93 -2.06 -2.10
C PRO A 218 6.14 -2.97 -2.29
N ILE A 219 6.90 -2.78 -3.36
CA ILE A 219 8.13 -3.54 -3.66
C ILE A 219 9.21 -3.20 -2.63
N GLN A 220 9.40 -1.91 -2.33
CA GLN A 220 10.36 -1.48 -1.32
C GLN A 220 10.02 -2.06 0.06
N GLY A 221 8.73 -2.10 0.41
CA GLY A 221 8.24 -2.74 1.63
C GLY A 221 8.53 -4.24 1.67
N LEU A 222 8.27 -4.96 0.58
CA LEU A 222 8.58 -6.38 0.46
C LEU A 222 10.07 -6.65 0.71
N ILE A 223 10.94 -5.97 -0.02
CA ILE A 223 12.38 -6.25 0.07
C ILE A 223 12.94 -5.81 1.42
N ARG A 224 12.43 -4.73 2.02
CA ARG A 224 12.85 -4.29 3.35
C ARG A 224 12.60 -5.33 4.44
N HIS A 225 11.47 -6.02 4.38
CA HIS A 225 11.02 -6.89 5.47
C HIS A 225 11.11 -8.39 5.17
N PHE A 226 11.16 -8.77 3.89
CA PHE A 226 11.08 -10.16 3.45
C PHE A 226 12.16 -10.52 2.43
N ARG A 227 13.30 -9.79 2.41
CA ARG A 227 14.42 -10.05 1.50
C ARG A 227 14.89 -11.51 1.59
N ASN A 228 15.05 -12.03 2.80
CA ASN A 228 15.48 -13.42 3.00
C ASN A 228 14.54 -14.44 2.32
N GLU A 229 13.21 -14.22 2.41
CA GLU A 229 12.22 -15.09 1.76
C GLU A 229 12.36 -15.06 0.22
N VAL A 230 12.74 -13.89 -0.34
CA VAL A 230 13.02 -13.75 -1.77
C VAL A 230 14.29 -14.48 -2.16
N GLU A 231 15.37 -14.31 -1.41
CA GLU A 231 16.65 -14.98 -1.63
C GLU A 231 16.55 -16.50 -1.51
N ASP A 232 15.84 -16.98 -0.48
CA ASP A 232 15.57 -18.42 -0.29
C ASP A 232 14.84 -19.03 -1.50
N ARG A 233 13.87 -18.30 -2.06
CA ARG A 233 13.13 -18.75 -3.25
C ARG A 233 14.04 -18.90 -4.46
N ILE A 234 14.95 -17.95 -4.69
CA ILE A 234 15.93 -17.98 -5.77
C ILE A 234 16.88 -19.20 -5.60
N MET A 235 17.42 -19.38 -4.39
CA MET A 235 18.33 -20.47 -4.08
C MET A 235 17.67 -21.84 -4.26
N ASN A 236 16.45 -22.00 -3.77
CA ASN A 236 15.69 -23.25 -3.91
C ASN A 236 15.37 -23.58 -5.37
N TYR A 237 15.10 -22.58 -6.21
CA TYR A 237 14.88 -22.78 -7.65
C TYR A 237 16.16 -23.21 -8.36
N SER A 238 17.27 -22.55 -8.10
CA SER A 238 18.59 -22.87 -8.67
C SER A 238 19.02 -24.29 -8.33
N THR A 239 18.82 -24.72 -7.08
CA THR A 239 19.11 -26.07 -6.63
C THR A 239 18.31 -27.14 -7.40
N ARG A 240 16.98 -26.91 -7.55
CA ARG A 240 16.11 -27.83 -8.33
C ARG A 240 16.54 -27.93 -9.79
N LYS A 241 16.90 -26.82 -10.42
CA LYS A 241 17.35 -26.77 -11.81
C LYS A 241 18.67 -27.53 -12.03
N THR A 242 19.58 -27.41 -11.06
CA THR A 242 20.87 -28.17 -11.12
C THR A 242 20.64 -29.66 -10.99
N VAL A 243 19.76 -30.12 -10.10
CA VAL A 243 19.41 -31.55 -9.95
C VAL A 243 18.76 -32.08 -11.23
N GLN A 244 17.80 -31.38 -11.81
CA GLN A 244 17.12 -31.77 -13.06
C GLN A 244 18.06 -31.82 -14.28
N ALA A 245 19.14 -31.04 -14.28
CA ALA A 245 20.14 -31.05 -15.37
C ALA A 245 21.19 -32.13 -15.20
N ALA A 246 21.26 -32.78 -14.03
CA ALA A 246 22.18 -33.87 -13.70
C ALA A 246 21.55 -35.27 -13.85
N GLU A 247 20.24 -35.35 -14.04
CA GLU A 247 19.46 -36.53 -14.40
C GLU A 247 19.33 -36.67 -15.93
#